data_9e2f93637f5bd183c1c049bf3e0aa5c6
#
_entry.id   9e2f93637f5bd183c1c049bf3e0aa5c6
#
_cell.length_a   1.000
_cell.length_b   1.000
_cell.length_c   1.000
_cell.angle_alpha   90.00
_cell.angle_beta   90.00
_cell.angle_gamma   90.00
#
_symmetry.space_group_name_H-M   'P 1'
#
loop_
_entity.id
_entity.type
_entity.pdbx_description
1 polymer ?
#
loop_
_entity_poly.entity_id
_entity_poly.type
_entity_poly.pdbx_seq_one_letter_code
_entity_poly.pdbx_strand_id
1 'polypeptide(L)'
;SAESKLQVKLAQLRYEMVRAKEKVRLANMGEQPGFMGIGQFEIDVYYNDIKHRMQTVKKKLEKAGKQRELHRQGRKRMGFSTISLAGYTSAGKTTLFNKTTGETKAQSKELFTTLSTTTRRITINQEPVLIADTVGFISKLPAYMIDAFKSTLEELTYTDIIILVIDISDSQLELRKKFASCMRTLDELGVKKEKIIFTLNKSDLMKKEQIDYKKELLNLTENEKVISVSSKTGENIGELKKIIENFIMNKNPYKYKKNQLEGKTYDN
;
A
#
# COMPACT_ATOMS: atom_id res chain seq x y z
N SER A 1 -6.78 -7.47 3.74
CA SER A 1 -7.84 -8.00 2.84
C SER A 1 -7.87 -9.53 2.92
N ALA A 2 -8.96 -10.13 2.45
CA ALA A 2 -9.04 -11.60 2.35
C ALA A 2 -7.88 -12.15 1.48
N GLU A 3 -7.49 -11.42 0.45
CA GLU A 3 -6.37 -11.74 -0.43
C GLU A 3 -5.02 -11.72 0.30
N SER A 4 -4.74 -10.70 1.11
CA SER A 4 -3.50 -10.64 1.91
C SER A 4 -3.40 -11.80 2.88
N LYS A 5 -4.51 -12.22 3.51
CA LYS A 5 -4.55 -13.41 4.37
C LYS A 5 -4.25 -14.70 3.58
N LEU A 6 -4.77 -14.82 2.36
CA LEU A 6 -4.49 -15.97 1.48
C LEU A 6 -3.02 -15.99 1.05
N GLN A 7 -2.42 -14.83 0.78
CA GLN A 7 -1.01 -14.73 0.41
C GLN A 7 -0.10 -15.10 1.57
N VAL A 8 -0.36 -14.60 2.78
CA VAL A 8 0.36 -15.01 4.00
C VAL A 8 0.25 -16.51 4.20
N LYS A 9 -0.96 -17.08 4.04
CA LYS A 9 -1.17 -18.52 4.13
C LYS A 9 -0.38 -19.30 3.08
N LEU A 10 -0.33 -18.80 1.84
CA LEU A 10 0.47 -19.42 0.78
C LEU A 10 1.97 -19.40 1.10
N ALA A 11 2.47 -18.28 1.65
CA ALA A 11 3.86 -18.15 2.07
C ALA A 11 4.19 -19.12 3.22
N GLN A 12 3.30 -19.26 4.21
CA GLN A 12 3.45 -20.25 5.29
C GLN A 12 3.50 -21.68 4.74
N LEU A 13 2.57 -22.05 3.85
CA LEU A 13 2.54 -23.37 3.23
C LEU A 13 3.80 -23.66 2.39
N ARG A 14 4.36 -22.65 1.70
CA ARG A 14 5.66 -22.80 1.02
C ARG A 14 6.79 -23.14 1.99
N TYR A 15 6.84 -22.45 3.12
CA TYR A 15 7.82 -22.72 4.16
C TYR A 15 7.65 -24.11 4.78
N GLU A 16 6.42 -24.52 5.08
CA GLU A 16 6.08 -25.87 5.55
C GLU A 16 6.50 -26.94 4.54
N MET A 17 6.29 -26.68 3.24
CA MET A 17 6.71 -27.59 2.16
C MET A 17 8.22 -27.78 2.09
N VAL A 18 9.01 -26.72 2.28
CA VAL A 18 10.48 -26.83 2.32
C VAL A 18 10.91 -27.73 3.50
N ARG A 19 10.33 -27.51 4.68
CA ARG A 19 10.59 -28.35 5.86
C ARG A 19 10.15 -29.81 5.67
N ALA A 20 9.00 -30.02 5.03
CA ALA A 20 8.52 -31.35 4.71
C ALA A 20 9.49 -32.09 3.77
N LYS A 21 9.98 -31.41 2.71
CA LYS A 21 11.00 -31.97 1.80
C LYS A 21 12.29 -32.37 2.51
N GLU A 22 12.74 -31.51 3.45
CA GLU A 22 13.95 -31.83 4.22
C GLU A 22 13.76 -33.05 5.12
N LYS A 23 12.58 -33.16 5.77
CA LYS A 23 12.24 -34.34 6.54
C LYS A 23 12.19 -35.63 5.69
N VAL A 24 11.58 -35.58 4.48
CA VAL A 24 11.58 -36.67 3.50
C VAL A 24 13.01 -37.06 3.17
N ARG A 25 13.87 -36.10 2.89
CA ARG A 25 15.29 -36.37 2.54
C ARG A 25 16.04 -37.03 3.69
N LEU A 26 15.85 -36.57 4.92
CA LEU A 26 16.50 -37.13 6.11
C LEU A 26 15.99 -38.53 6.43
N ALA A 27 14.69 -38.78 6.28
CA ALA A 27 14.12 -40.11 6.44
C ALA A 27 14.73 -41.11 5.43
N ASN A 28 14.85 -40.72 4.15
CA ASN A 28 15.46 -41.55 3.11
C ASN A 28 16.97 -41.77 3.32
N MET A 29 17.66 -40.91 4.06
CA MET A 29 19.09 -41.10 4.38
C MET A 29 19.33 -41.96 5.63
N GLY A 30 18.32 -42.16 6.49
CA GLY A 30 18.40 -42.89 7.76
C GLY A 30 17.78 -44.29 7.74
N GLU A 31 17.13 -44.71 6.67
CA GLU A 31 16.49 -46.00 6.58
C GLU A 31 17.51 -47.09 6.24
N GLN A 32 17.76 -48.00 7.21
CA GLN A 32 18.37 -49.29 6.94
C GLN A 32 17.42 -50.13 6.08
N PRO A 33 17.93 -50.92 5.09
CA PRO A 33 17.12 -51.80 4.28
C PRO A 33 16.48 -52.88 5.16
N GLY A 34 15.19 -52.77 5.43
CA GLY A 34 14.42 -53.75 6.23
C GLY A 34 13.28 -53.20 7.07
N PHE A 35 13.24 -51.92 7.35
CA PHE A 35 12.13 -51.29 8.09
C PHE A 35 11.29 -50.44 7.13
N MET A 36 10.42 -51.11 6.36
CA MET A 36 9.61 -50.43 5.35
C MET A 36 8.54 -49.51 5.93
N GLY A 37 8.76 -48.21 5.76
CA GLY A 37 7.76 -47.43 5.03
C GLY A 37 6.64 -46.76 5.81
N ILE A 38 6.42 -46.92 7.12
CA ILE A 38 5.32 -46.22 7.82
C ILE A 38 5.64 -44.73 7.95
N GLY A 39 6.87 -44.38 8.29
CA GLY A 39 7.31 -42.99 8.40
C GLY A 39 7.36 -42.28 7.05
N GLN A 40 7.79 -42.93 6.00
CA GLN A 40 7.84 -42.38 4.64
C GLN A 40 6.43 -42.15 4.08
N PHE A 41 5.52 -43.08 4.30
CA PHE A 41 4.12 -42.94 3.86
C PHE A 41 3.43 -41.76 4.55
N GLU A 42 3.59 -41.56 5.86
CA GLU A 42 3.02 -40.41 6.58
C GLU A 42 3.61 -39.10 6.08
N ILE A 43 4.90 -39.05 5.78
CA ILE A 43 5.56 -37.83 5.27
C ILE A 43 5.07 -37.52 3.86
N ASP A 44 4.90 -38.52 3.00
CA ASP A 44 4.38 -38.31 1.63
C ASP A 44 2.92 -37.87 1.64
N VAL A 45 2.09 -38.41 2.53
CA VAL A 45 0.71 -37.96 2.73
C VAL A 45 0.68 -36.46 3.19
N TYR A 46 1.54 -36.13 4.16
CA TYR A 46 1.66 -34.74 4.64
C TYR A 46 2.13 -33.78 3.55
N TYR A 47 3.13 -34.19 2.75
CA TYR A 47 3.64 -33.41 1.62
C TYR A 47 2.53 -33.14 0.57
N ASN A 48 1.79 -34.20 0.23
CA ASN A 48 0.69 -34.10 -0.73
C ASN A 48 -0.46 -33.25 -0.19
N ASP A 49 -0.78 -33.30 1.10
CA ASP A 49 -1.76 -32.40 1.73
C ASP A 49 -1.34 -30.94 1.61
N ILE A 50 -0.08 -30.62 1.95
CA ILE A 50 0.45 -29.26 1.79
C ILE A 50 0.31 -28.79 0.33
N LYS A 51 0.68 -29.64 -0.63
CA LYS A 51 0.58 -29.35 -2.06
C LYS A 51 -0.87 -29.05 -2.48
N HIS A 52 -1.82 -29.84 -1.99
CA HIS A 52 -3.25 -29.67 -2.27
C HIS A 52 -3.80 -28.36 -1.67
N ARG A 53 -3.44 -28.07 -0.41
CA ARG A 53 -3.78 -26.83 0.27
C ARG A 53 -3.19 -25.61 -0.46
N MET A 54 -1.95 -25.69 -0.95
CA MET A 54 -1.33 -24.64 -1.77
C MET A 54 -2.09 -24.40 -3.07
N GLN A 55 -2.50 -25.46 -3.78
CA GLN A 55 -3.29 -25.33 -5.00
C GLN A 55 -4.64 -24.66 -4.74
N THR A 56 -5.30 -25.05 -3.66
CA THR A 56 -6.58 -24.44 -3.25
C THR A 56 -6.42 -22.94 -2.95
N VAL A 57 -5.35 -22.57 -2.23
CA VAL A 57 -5.07 -21.15 -1.94
C VAL A 57 -4.75 -20.38 -3.22
N LYS A 58 -3.95 -20.95 -4.15
CA LYS A 58 -3.66 -20.32 -5.45
C LYS A 58 -4.93 -20.07 -6.26
N LYS A 59 -5.83 -21.05 -6.38
CA LYS A 59 -7.12 -20.86 -7.07
C LYS A 59 -7.97 -19.75 -6.46
N LYS A 60 -7.99 -19.63 -5.12
CA LYS A 60 -8.68 -18.54 -4.43
C LYS A 60 -8.04 -17.18 -4.72
N LEU A 61 -6.71 -17.12 -4.79
CA LEU A 61 -5.98 -15.89 -5.14
C LEU A 61 -6.24 -15.46 -6.58
N GLU A 62 -6.25 -16.38 -7.54
CA GLU A 62 -6.59 -16.10 -8.94
C GLU A 62 -8.01 -15.54 -9.07
N LYS A 63 -8.98 -16.14 -8.36
CA LYS A 63 -10.35 -15.62 -8.33
C LYS A 63 -10.44 -14.22 -7.74
N ALA A 64 -9.73 -13.97 -6.63
CA ALA A 64 -9.64 -12.65 -6.01
C ALA A 64 -8.99 -11.62 -6.95
N GLY A 65 -7.93 -12.00 -7.67
CA GLY A 65 -7.29 -11.15 -8.68
C GLY A 65 -8.22 -10.75 -9.82
N LYS A 66 -8.98 -11.71 -10.38
CA LYS A 66 -10.00 -11.42 -11.42
C LYS A 66 -11.08 -10.47 -10.91
N GLN A 67 -11.57 -10.69 -9.69
CA GLN A 67 -12.59 -9.83 -9.09
C GLN A 67 -12.06 -8.41 -8.86
N ARG A 68 -10.81 -8.26 -8.41
CA ARG A 68 -10.13 -6.97 -8.26
C ARG A 68 -10.02 -6.22 -9.60
N GLU A 69 -9.67 -6.93 -10.68
CA GLU A 69 -9.60 -6.34 -12.02
C GLU A 69 -10.98 -5.82 -12.49
N LEU A 70 -12.04 -6.59 -12.29
CA LEU A 70 -13.41 -6.15 -12.60
C LEU A 70 -13.81 -4.91 -11.81
N HIS A 71 -13.51 -4.85 -10.51
CA HIS A 71 -13.76 -3.67 -9.69
C HIS A 71 -12.96 -2.45 -10.17
N ARG A 72 -11.71 -2.65 -10.62
CA ARG A 72 -10.87 -1.60 -11.20
C ARG A 72 -11.46 -1.03 -12.49
N GLN A 73 -11.87 -1.91 -13.40
CA GLN A 73 -12.54 -1.50 -14.64
C GLN A 73 -13.84 -0.76 -14.36
N GLY A 74 -14.63 -1.21 -13.37
CA GLY A 74 -15.84 -0.52 -12.90
C GLY A 74 -15.53 0.90 -12.41
N ARG A 75 -14.52 1.08 -11.55
CA ARG A 75 -14.08 2.41 -11.07
C ARG A 75 -13.67 3.34 -12.22
N LYS A 76 -12.91 2.79 -13.17
CA LYS A 76 -12.46 3.55 -14.34
C LYS A 76 -13.63 3.98 -15.23
N ARG A 77 -14.62 3.10 -15.46
CA ARG A 77 -15.84 3.42 -16.23
C ARG A 77 -16.69 4.50 -15.55
N MET A 78 -16.76 4.47 -14.22
CA MET A 78 -17.45 5.50 -13.43
C MET A 78 -16.70 6.83 -13.34
N GLY A 79 -15.48 6.90 -13.90
CA GLY A 79 -14.66 8.11 -13.91
C GLY A 79 -14.15 8.57 -12.56
N PHE A 80 -14.08 7.67 -11.55
CA PHE A 80 -13.51 8.02 -10.25
C PHE A 80 -12.00 8.18 -10.34
N SER A 81 -11.49 9.28 -9.80
CA SER A 81 -10.07 9.41 -9.52
C SER A 81 -9.71 8.62 -8.27
N THR A 82 -8.55 7.96 -8.30
CA THR A 82 -8.10 7.09 -7.22
C THR A 82 -6.82 7.63 -6.59
N ILE A 83 -6.82 7.70 -5.26
CA ILE A 83 -5.68 8.14 -4.45
C ILE A 83 -5.27 7.01 -3.53
N SER A 84 -3.98 6.71 -3.45
CA SER A 84 -3.45 5.76 -2.47
C SER A 84 -2.46 6.44 -1.53
N LEU A 85 -2.62 6.20 -0.24
CA LEU A 85 -1.63 6.59 0.76
C LEU A 85 -0.53 5.54 0.79
N ALA A 86 0.70 5.97 0.59
CA ALA A 86 1.90 5.15 0.69
C ALA A 86 2.85 5.74 1.74
N GLY A 87 3.82 4.99 2.18
CA GLY A 87 4.83 5.48 3.12
C GLY A 87 5.23 4.43 4.14
N TYR A 88 6.28 4.71 4.87
CA TYR A 88 6.82 3.79 5.86
C TYR A 88 5.83 3.50 7.00
N THR A 89 6.01 2.39 7.71
CA THR A 89 5.20 2.11 8.92
C THR A 89 5.34 3.25 9.91
N SER A 90 4.25 3.57 10.63
CA SER A 90 4.20 4.66 11.62
C SER A 90 4.41 6.09 11.09
N ALA A 91 4.46 6.29 9.77
CA ALA A 91 4.54 7.63 9.17
C ALA A 91 3.24 8.46 9.33
N GLY A 92 2.15 7.83 9.81
CA GLY A 92 0.88 8.52 10.06
C GLY A 92 -0.14 8.40 8.93
N LYS A 93 -0.03 7.41 8.04
CA LYS A 93 -0.98 7.18 6.92
C LYS A 93 -2.42 7.04 7.38
N THR A 94 -2.70 6.19 8.36
CA THR A 94 -4.05 5.98 8.87
C THR A 94 -4.59 7.22 9.58
N THR A 95 -3.72 8.00 10.25
CA THR A 95 -4.10 9.27 10.85
C THR A 95 -4.48 10.29 9.77
N LEU A 96 -3.67 10.39 8.71
CA LEU A 96 -3.96 11.23 7.56
C LEU A 96 -5.25 10.81 6.84
N PHE A 97 -5.43 9.49 6.67
CA PHE A 97 -6.66 8.93 6.11
C PHE A 97 -7.90 9.36 6.91
N ASN A 98 -7.89 9.15 8.24
CA ASN A 98 -8.99 9.54 9.12
C ASN A 98 -9.28 11.04 9.04
N LYS A 99 -8.22 11.86 9.07
CA LYS A 99 -8.36 13.32 9.00
C LYS A 99 -8.92 13.80 7.66
N THR A 100 -8.58 13.10 6.57
CA THR A 100 -9.04 13.46 5.22
C THR A 100 -10.46 12.98 4.94
N THR A 101 -10.84 11.81 5.48
CA THR A 101 -12.16 11.17 5.25
C THR A 101 -13.19 11.53 6.29
N GLY A 102 -12.79 12.07 7.44
CA GLY A 102 -13.68 12.31 8.60
C GLY A 102 -14.01 11.04 9.39
N GLU A 103 -13.28 9.93 9.15
CA GLU A 103 -13.49 8.66 9.87
C GLU A 103 -12.61 8.52 11.11
N THR A 104 -13.05 7.68 12.05
CA THR A 104 -12.31 7.31 13.26
C THR A 104 -11.90 5.83 13.18
N LYS A 105 -10.87 5.52 12.42
CA LYS A 105 -10.24 4.19 12.47
C LYS A 105 -9.32 4.08 13.68
N ALA A 106 -9.31 2.90 14.28
CA ALA A 106 -8.35 2.58 15.32
C ALA A 106 -6.92 2.81 14.81
N GLN A 107 -6.19 3.65 15.53
CA GLN A 107 -4.76 3.90 15.31
C GLN A 107 -4.02 3.01 16.31
N SER A 108 -3.25 2.04 15.83
CA SER A 108 -2.37 1.27 16.69
C SER A 108 -0.92 1.69 16.44
N LYS A 109 -0.11 1.61 17.49
CA LYS A 109 1.34 1.80 17.39
C LYS A 109 2.03 0.53 16.88
N GLU A 110 1.28 -0.54 16.66
CA GLU A 110 1.80 -1.81 16.17
C GLU A 110 2.22 -1.73 14.71
N LEU A 111 3.24 -2.48 14.36
CA LEU A 111 3.64 -2.67 12.97
C LEU A 111 2.47 -3.31 12.21
N PHE A 112 2.14 -2.74 11.03
CA PHE A 112 1.02 -3.18 10.19
C PHE A 112 -0.38 -2.89 10.75
N THR A 113 -0.62 -1.69 11.28
CA THR A 113 -1.96 -1.23 11.68
C THR A 113 -3.00 -1.45 10.57
N THR A 114 -2.59 -1.33 9.31
CA THR A 114 -3.42 -1.58 8.13
C THR A 114 -2.89 -2.78 7.35
N LEU A 115 -3.38 -3.97 7.66
CA LEU A 115 -3.08 -5.20 6.91
C LEU A 115 -3.97 -5.35 5.67
N SER A 116 -5.07 -4.61 5.58
CA SER A 116 -6.01 -4.60 4.47
C SER A 116 -6.26 -3.19 3.97
N THR A 117 -6.14 -2.98 2.67
CA THR A 117 -6.53 -1.72 2.03
C THR A 117 -7.97 -1.36 2.40
N THR A 118 -8.15 -0.17 2.96
CA THR A 118 -9.46 0.40 3.18
C THR A 118 -9.65 1.53 2.20
N THR A 119 -10.71 1.44 1.39
CA THR A 119 -11.04 2.47 0.40
C THR A 119 -12.28 3.22 0.85
N ARG A 120 -12.27 4.55 0.73
CA ARG A 120 -13.41 5.42 1.00
C ARG A 120 -13.62 6.41 -0.15
N ARG A 121 -14.88 6.72 -0.37
CA ARG A 121 -15.27 7.79 -1.27
C ARG A 121 -15.27 9.10 -0.49
N ILE A 122 -14.58 10.10 -0.98
CA ILE A 122 -14.61 11.48 -0.49
C ILE A 122 -14.98 12.39 -1.64
N THR A 123 -15.38 13.61 -1.32
CA THR A 123 -15.64 14.66 -2.32
C THR A 123 -14.57 15.73 -2.19
N ILE A 124 -13.90 16.04 -3.29
CA ILE A 124 -12.96 17.16 -3.41
C ILE A 124 -13.48 18.05 -4.53
N ASN A 125 -13.87 19.27 -4.19
CA ASN A 125 -14.46 20.22 -5.13
C ASN A 125 -15.57 19.61 -6.01
N GLN A 126 -16.60 19.04 -5.37
CA GLN A 126 -17.76 18.37 -5.97
C GLN A 126 -17.44 17.08 -6.77
N GLU A 127 -16.16 16.73 -6.94
CA GLU A 127 -15.76 15.51 -7.63
C GLU A 127 -15.58 14.35 -6.65
N PRO A 128 -16.16 13.18 -6.97
CA PRO A 128 -16.00 12.00 -6.16
C PRO A 128 -14.63 11.36 -6.40
N VAL A 129 -13.89 11.18 -5.32
CA VAL A 129 -12.55 10.61 -5.30
C VAL A 129 -12.51 9.40 -4.37
N LEU A 130 -11.81 8.35 -4.77
CA LEU A 130 -11.57 7.19 -3.92
C LEU A 130 -10.20 7.32 -3.29
N ILE A 131 -10.15 7.40 -1.97
CA ILE A 131 -8.90 7.36 -1.21
C ILE A 131 -8.73 6.00 -0.55
N ALA A 132 -7.54 5.42 -0.66
CA ALA A 132 -7.20 4.12 -0.11
C ALA A 132 -6.04 4.24 0.88
N ASP A 133 -6.24 3.75 2.11
CA ASP A 133 -5.17 3.53 3.07
C ASP A 133 -4.52 2.17 2.78
N THR A 134 -3.21 2.16 2.51
CA THR A 134 -2.48 0.95 2.15
C THR A 134 -1.55 0.48 3.26
N VAL A 135 -0.98 -0.70 3.08
CA VAL A 135 0.04 -1.26 3.98
C VAL A 135 1.29 -0.38 3.99
N GLY A 136 1.85 -0.15 5.18
CA GLY A 136 3.11 0.59 5.32
C GLY A 136 4.30 -0.17 4.77
N PHE A 137 5.22 0.54 4.11
CA PHE A 137 6.51 -0.01 3.73
C PHE A 137 7.36 -0.31 4.97
N ILE A 138 8.18 -1.34 4.89
CA ILE A 138 9.19 -1.69 5.90
C ILE A 138 10.50 -2.08 5.22
N SER A 139 11.63 -1.68 5.82
CA SER A 139 12.97 -1.89 5.23
C SER A 139 13.43 -3.34 5.16
N LYS A 140 12.82 -4.23 5.94
CA LYS A 140 13.22 -5.64 6.03
C LYS A 140 11.98 -6.54 6.07
N LEU A 141 11.21 -6.53 4.96
CA LEU A 141 10.19 -7.57 4.76
C LEU A 141 10.93 -8.90 4.56
N PRO A 142 10.64 -9.93 5.38
CA PRO A 142 11.10 -11.27 5.06
C PRO A 142 10.67 -11.64 3.64
N ALA A 143 11.54 -12.33 2.89
CA ALA A 143 11.28 -12.65 1.48
C ALA A 143 9.91 -13.31 1.24
N TYR A 144 9.45 -14.15 2.18
CA TYR A 144 8.13 -14.79 2.10
C TYR A 144 6.95 -13.80 2.26
N MET A 145 7.18 -12.64 2.90
CA MET A 145 6.15 -11.60 3.05
C MET A 145 6.11 -10.65 1.86
N ILE A 146 7.21 -10.51 1.10
CA ILE A 146 7.25 -9.67 -0.10
C ILE A 146 6.17 -10.13 -1.09
N ASP A 147 6.11 -11.43 -1.35
CA ASP A 147 5.07 -12.01 -2.21
C ASP A 147 3.65 -11.79 -1.65
N ALA A 148 3.50 -11.80 -0.32
CA ALA A 148 2.22 -11.59 0.34
C ALA A 148 1.71 -10.16 0.21
N PHE A 149 2.60 -9.17 0.13
CA PHE A 149 2.23 -7.76 -0.02
C PHE A 149 2.25 -7.28 -1.48
N LYS A 150 2.84 -8.07 -2.38
CA LYS A 150 2.98 -7.69 -3.79
C LYS A 150 1.65 -7.25 -4.41
N SER A 151 0.57 -7.99 -4.23
CA SER A 151 -0.74 -7.62 -4.77
C SER A 151 -1.32 -6.34 -4.17
N THR A 152 -1.01 -6.04 -2.89
CA THR A 152 -1.45 -4.81 -2.24
C THR A 152 -0.63 -3.61 -2.71
N LEU A 153 0.66 -3.83 -2.96
CA LEU A 153 1.56 -2.83 -3.52
C LEU A 153 1.29 -2.58 -5.00
N GLU A 154 0.94 -3.62 -5.76
CA GLU A 154 0.51 -3.49 -7.16
C GLU A 154 -0.68 -2.55 -7.35
N GLU A 155 -1.55 -2.38 -6.36
CA GLU A 155 -2.63 -1.38 -6.42
C GLU A 155 -2.09 0.04 -6.61
N LEU A 156 -0.89 0.35 -6.11
CA LEU A 156 -0.25 1.65 -6.28
C LEU A 156 0.05 1.98 -7.75
N THR A 157 0.35 0.97 -8.57
CA THR A 157 0.64 1.18 -10.01
C THR A 157 -0.57 1.69 -10.78
N TYR A 158 -1.76 1.29 -10.33
CA TYR A 158 -3.03 1.62 -10.98
C TYR A 158 -3.70 2.87 -10.42
N THR A 159 -3.13 3.42 -9.35
CA THR A 159 -3.64 4.64 -8.71
C THR A 159 -3.27 5.87 -9.53
N ASP A 160 -4.16 6.85 -9.55
CA ASP A 160 -3.94 8.10 -10.26
C ASP A 160 -2.96 9.01 -9.52
N ILE A 161 -3.08 9.05 -8.19
CA ILE A 161 -2.26 9.86 -7.29
C ILE A 161 -1.77 8.99 -6.13
N ILE A 162 -0.50 9.12 -5.79
CA ILE A 162 0.08 8.53 -4.60
C ILE A 162 0.48 9.65 -3.64
N ILE A 163 -0.07 9.60 -2.45
CA ILE A 163 0.36 10.47 -1.35
C ILE A 163 1.41 9.70 -0.55
N LEU A 164 2.69 10.03 -0.75
CA LEU A 164 3.78 9.44 0.00
C LEU A 164 3.95 10.16 1.33
N VAL A 165 3.48 9.53 2.40
CA VAL A 165 3.53 10.08 3.76
C VAL A 165 4.89 9.79 4.39
N ILE A 166 5.59 10.85 4.76
CA ILE A 166 6.96 10.83 5.29
C ILE A 166 6.92 11.42 6.70
N ASP A 167 7.44 10.68 7.67
CA ASP A 167 7.59 11.16 9.05
C ASP A 167 8.82 12.05 9.15
N ILE A 168 8.63 13.37 9.23
CA ILE A 168 9.74 14.30 9.36
C ILE A 168 10.27 14.43 10.78
N SER A 169 9.62 13.84 11.79
CA SER A 169 10.15 13.81 13.16
C SER A 169 11.29 12.81 13.36
N ASP A 170 11.49 11.88 12.42
CA ASP A 170 12.59 10.92 12.43
C ASP A 170 13.95 11.63 12.41
N SER A 171 14.98 10.98 12.97
CA SER A 171 16.38 11.43 12.82
C SER A 171 16.79 11.48 11.35
N GLN A 172 17.80 12.27 11.00
CA GLN A 172 18.27 12.42 9.61
C GLN A 172 18.60 11.07 8.96
N LEU A 173 19.27 10.18 9.69
CA LEU A 173 19.67 8.86 9.20
C LEU A 173 18.45 7.97 8.92
N GLU A 174 17.50 7.91 9.86
CA GLU A 174 16.28 7.11 9.70
C GLU A 174 15.37 7.67 8.61
N LEU A 175 15.24 8.99 8.53
CA LEU A 175 14.48 9.66 7.49
C LEU A 175 14.99 9.30 6.09
N ARG A 176 16.31 9.40 5.86
CA ARG A 176 16.95 9.01 4.60
C ARG A 176 16.77 7.54 4.28
N LYS A 177 16.98 6.64 5.25
CA LYS A 177 16.81 5.19 5.06
C LYS A 177 15.36 4.84 4.68
N LYS A 178 14.39 5.37 5.43
CA LYS A 178 12.97 5.12 5.21
C LYS A 178 12.52 5.69 3.86
N PHE A 179 12.91 6.91 3.54
CA PHE A 179 12.61 7.56 2.27
C PHE A 179 13.20 6.77 1.09
N ALA A 180 14.48 6.43 1.13
CA ALA A 180 15.14 5.64 0.09
C ALA A 180 14.47 4.26 -0.11
N SER A 181 14.05 3.61 1.00
CA SER A 181 13.32 2.35 0.92
C SER A 181 11.96 2.52 0.22
N CYS A 182 11.21 3.59 0.54
CA CYS A 182 9.94 3.89 -0.10
C CYS A 182 10.12 4.16 -1.61
N MET A 183 11.09 5.00 -1.96
CA MET A 183 11.35 5.36 -3.36
C MET A 183 11.79 4.16 -4.18
N ARG A 184 12.67 3.31 -3.64
CA ARG A 184 13.06 2.05 -4.31
C ARG A 184 11.87 1.15 -4.59
N THR A 185 10.98 0.96 -3.59
CA THR A 185 9.79 0.12 -3.76
C THR A 185 8.85 0.69 -4.83
N LEU A 186 8.64 2.01 -4.85
CA LEU A 186 7.80 2.67 -5.86
C LEU A 186 8.41 2.56 -7.26
N ASP A 187 9.73 2.66 -7.37
CA ASP A 187 10.47 2.52 -8.62
C ASP A 187 10.41 1.07 -9.15
N GLU A 188 10.64 0.08 -8.29
CA GLU A 188 10.47 -1.36 -8.61
C GLU A 188 9.05 -1.70 -9.10
N LEU A 189 8.04 -0.96 -8.61
CA LEU A 189 6.66 -1.09 -9.07
C LEU A 189 6.37 -0.31 -10.37
N GLY A 190 7.35 0.43 -10.92
CA GLY A 190 7.19 1.25 -12.12
C GLY A 190 6.29 2.48 -11.90
N VAL A 191 6.20 2.99 -10.67
CA VAL A 191 5.42 4.18 -10.36
C VAL A 191 6.15 5.42 -10.85
N LYS A 192 5.49 6.21 -11.70
CA LYS A 192 6.05 7.48 -12.19
C LYS A 192 6.07 8.53 -11.09
N LYS A 193 7.18 9.25 -10.94
CA LYS A 193 7.39 10.26 -9.91
C LYS A 193 6.36 11.40 -9.98
N GLU A 194 5.89 11.73 -11.18
CA GLU A 194 4.87 12.77 -11.40
C GLU A 194 3.52 12.47 -10.72
N LYS A 195 3.24 11.19 -10.42
CA LYS A 195 2.03 10.79 -9.70
C LYS A 195 2.16 10.94 -8.17
N ILE A 196 3.34 11.27 -7.66
CA ILE A 196 3.63 11.28 -6.23
C ILE A 196 3.47 12.68 -5.68
N ILE A 197 2.70 12.81 -4.58
CA ILE A 197 2.68 13.99 -3.71
C ILE A 197 3.47 13.62 -2.45
N PHE A 198 4.61 14.26 -2.26
CA PHE A 198 5.46 14.08 -1.08
C PHE A 198 4.86 14.84 0.10
N THR A 199 4.35 14.11 1.07
CA THR A 199 3.64 14.69 2.22
C THR A 199 4.48 14.51 3.47
N LEU A 200 5.12 15.59 3.89
CA LEU A 200 5.96 15.68 5.08
C LEU A 200 5.05 15.80 6.30
N ASN A 201 4.79 14.66 6.96
CA ASN A 201 3.85 14.58 8.07
C ASN A 201 4.54 14.79 9.43
N LYS A 202 3.76 15.15 10.43
CA LYS A 202 4.16 15.51 11.79
C LYS A 202 4.90 16.85 11.87
N SER A 203 4.50 17.81 11.03
CA SER A 203 5.03 19.18 11.02
C SER A 203 4.88 19.88 12.37
N ASP A 204 3.87 19.51 13.15
CA ASP A 204 3.63 20.00 14.51
C ASP A 204 4.77 19.74 15.50
N LEU A 205 5.69 18.83 15.19
CA LEU A 205 6.86 18.48 16.01
C LEU A 205 8.14 19.21 15.60
N MET A 206 8.08 20.09 14.58
CA MET A 206 9.27 20.68 13.97
C MET A 206 9.09 22.17 13.74
N LYS A 207 10.19 22.93 13.79
CA LYS A 207 10.22 24.33 13.35
C LYS A 207 10.35 24.41 11.82
N LYS A 208 9.93 25.51 11.23
CA LYS A 208 9.93 25.72 9.77
C LYS A 208 11.33 25.51 9.16
N GLU A 209 12.36 26.06 9.77
CA GLU A 209 13.74 25.94 9.30
C GLU A 209 14.22 24.49 9.28
N GLN A 210 13.77 23.68 10.24
CA GLN A 210 14.08 22.26 10.31
C GLN A 210 13.35 21.46 9.22
N ILE A 211 12.12 21.87 8.87
CA ILE A 211 11.36 21.26 7.79
C ILE A 211 12.03 21.54 6.45
N ASP A 212 12.45 22.79 6.21
CA ASP A 212 13.13 23.18 4.98
C ASP A 212 14.47 22.47 4.82
N TYR A 213 15.25 22.38 5.87
CA TYR A 213 16.47 21.57 5.90
C TYR A 213 16.21 20.08 5.56
N LYS A 214 15.12 19.50 6.08
CA LYS A 214 14.80 18.10 5.79
C LYS A 214 14.28 17.89 4.36
N LYS A 215 13.66 18.88 3.74
CA LYS A 215 13.34 18.85 2.30
C LYS A 215 14.61 18.77 1.46
N GLU A 216 15.58 19.63 1.74
CA GLU A 216 16.89 19.62 1.08
C GLU A 216 17.61 18.28 1.28
N LEU A 217 17.61 17.76 2.51
CA LEU A 217 18.22 16.47 2.87
C LEU A 217 17.65 15.31 2.04
N LEU A 218 16.39 15.38 1.63
CA LEU A 218 15.71 14.38 0.79
C LEU A 218 15.82 14.68 -0.72
N ASN A 219 16.55 15.73 -1.11
CA ASN A 219 16.66 16.22 -2.48
C ASN A 219 15.26 16.45 -3.14
N LEU A 220 14.30 16.97 -2.35
CA LEU A 220 12.99 17.34 -2.84
C LEU A 220 13.05 18.79 -3.36
N THR A 221 12.99 18.94 -4.68
CA THR A 221 13.11 20.21 -5.38
C THR A 221 11.74 20.85 -5.64
N GLU A 222 11.72 22.07 -6.17
CA GLU A 222 10.48 22.76 -6.55
C GLU A 222 9.69 22.06 -7.67
N ASN A 223 10.34 21.17 -8.41
CA ASN A 223 9.70 20.37 -9.46
C ASN A 223 8.79 19.28 -8.90
N GLU A 224 9.00 18.86 -7.65
CA GLU A 224 8.15 17.88 -6.98
C GLU A 224 7.01 18.55 -6.22
N LYS A 225 5.89 17.87 -6.15
CA LYS A 225 4.76 18.29 -5.33
C LYS A 225 5.01 17.93 -3.87
N VAL A 226 5.48 18.89 -3.10
CA VAL A 226 5.86 18.71 -1.69
C VAL A 226 4.96 19.57 -0.80
N ILE A 227 4.42 18.97 0.25
CA ILE A 227 3.64 19.68 1.27
C ILE A 227 3.98 19.18 2.67
N SER A 228 4.08 20.09 3.63
CA SER A 228 4.23 19.77 5.06
C SER A 228 2.85 19.80 5.72
N VAL A 229 2.50 18.74 6.44
CA VAL A 229 1.20 18.61 7.12
C VAL A 229 1.36 18.09 8.54
N SER A 230 0.37 18.38 9.38
CA SER A 230 0.17 17.60 10.60
C SER A 230 -1.16 16.86 10.52
N SER A 231 -1.08 15.55 10.36
CA SER A 231 -2.27 14.70 10.40
C SER A 231 -2.96 14.73 11.78
N LYS A 232 -2.21 15.07 12.84
CA LYS A 232 -2.71 15.14 14.21
C LYS A 232 -3.54 16.42 14.42
N THR A 233 -2.99 17.57 14.11
CA THR A 233 -3.65 18.86 14.30
C THR A 233 -4.62 19.22 13.18
N GLY A 234 -4.35 18.74 11.96
CA GLY A 234 -5.09 19.10 10.74
C GLY A 234 -4.43 20.22 9.95
N GLU A 235 -3.27 20.68 10.39
CA GLU A 235 -2.51 21.73 9.69
C GLU A 235 -2.22 21.34 8.24
N ASN A 236 -2.47 22.26 7.31
CA ASN A 236 -2.25 22.14 5.88
C ASN A 236 -3.01 20.99 5.17
N ILE A 237 -4.00 20.34 5.81
CA ILE A 237 -4.83 19.32 5.14
C ILE A 237 -5.70 19.97 4.05
N GLY A 238 -6.17 21.21 4.25
CA GLY A 238 -6.87 21.96 3.22
C GLY A 238 -6.02 22.21 1.98
N GLU A 239 -4.76 22.59 2.17
CA GLU A 239 -3.81 22.80 1.07
C GLU A 239 -3.47 21.47 0.35
N LEU A 240 -3.33 20.37 1.08
CA LEU A 240 -3.16 19.05 0.47
C LEU A 240 -4.36 18.72 -0.44
N LYS A 241 -5.59 19.02 -0.01
CA LYS A 241 -6.80 18.81 -0.84
C LYS A 241 -6.76 19.67 -2.12
N LYS A 242 -6.29 20.91 -2.06
CA LYS A 242 -6.12 21.77 -3.23
C LYS A 242 -5.07 21.24 -4.21
N ILE A 243 -3.94 20.70 -3.72
CA ILE A 243 -2.93 20.07 -4.56
C ILE A 243 -3.53 18.85 -5.29
N ILE A 244 -4.29 18.02 -4.57
CA ILE A 244 -4.99 16.87 -5.15
C ILE A 244 -5.98 17.33 -6.22
N GLU A 245 -6.79 18.37 -5.94
CA GLU A 245 -7.74 18.95 -6.88
C GLU A 245 -7.06 19.38 -8.18
N ASN A 246 -6.01 20.18 -8.09
CA ASN A 246 -5.24 20.63 -9.24
C ASN A 246 -4.68 19.46 -10.07
N PHE A 247 -4.28 18.39 -9.38
CA PHE A 247 -3.79 17.19 -10.04
C PHE A 247 -4.89 16.49 -10.85
N ILE A 248 -6.08 16.38 -10.27
CA ILE A 248 -7.23 15.73 -10.91
C ILE A 248 -7.72 16.58 -12.09
N MET A 249 -7.78 17.92 -11.94
CA MET A 249 -8.17 18.85 -13.00
C MET A 249 -7.26 18.79 -14.21
N ASN A 250 -5.94 18.78 -13.99
CA ASN A 250 -4.96 18.69 -15.07
C ASN A 250 -5.04 17.37 -15.84
N LYS A 251 -5.51 16.31 -15.21
CA LYS A 251 -5.68 14.99 -15.85
C LYS A 251 -6.90 14.91 -16.75
N ASN A 252 -7.99 15.65 -16.43
CA ASN A 252 -9.26 15.63 -17.17
C ASN A 252 -9.81 17.02 -17.42
N PRO A 253 -9.13 17.90 -18.18
CA PRO A 253 -9.53 19.30 -18.36
C PRO A 253 -10.91 19.48 -19.00
N TYR A 254 -11.34 18.54 -19.86
CA TYR A 254 -12.65 18.63 -20.53
C TYR A 254 -13.83 18.34 -19.59
N LYS A 255 -13.67 17.46 -18.63
CA LYS A 255 -14.73 17.12 -17.66
C LYS A 255 -15.04 18.30 -16.74
N TYR A 256 -14.01 19.03 -16.33
CA TYR A 256 -14.16 20.19 -15.45
C TYR A 256 -14.80 21.41 -16.14
N LYS A 257 -14.47 21.67 -17.41
CA LYS A 257 -15.11 22.76 -18.18
C LYS A 257 -16.62 22.52 -18.33
N LYS A 258 -17.04 21.26 -18.50
CA LYS A 258 -18.47 20.93 -18.64
C LYS A 258 -19.25 21.16 -17.35
N ASN A 259 -18.72 20.77 -16.20
CA ASN A 259 -19.37 20.96 -14.89
C ASN A 259 -19.46 22.44 -14.48
N GLN A 260 -18.50 23.29 -14.89
CA GLN A 260 -18.57 24.73 -14.66
C GLN A 260 -19.62 25.43 -15.54
N LEU A 261 -19.89 24.91 -16.71
CA LEU A 261 -20.94 25.42 -17.62
C LEU A 261 -22.32 24.97 -17.17
N GLU A 262 -22.48 23.73 -16.69
CA GLU A 262 -23.75 23.20 -16.20
C GLU A 262 -24.14 23.77 -14.82
N GLY A 263 -23.16 24.12 -13.96
CA GLY A 263 -23.43 24.76 -12.65
C GLY A 263 -23.86 26.23 -12.71
N LYS A 264 -23.75 26.88 -13.87
CA LYS A 264 -24.20 28.30 -14.06
C LYS A 264 -25.61 28.42 -14.58
N THR A 265 -26.33 27.34 -14.84
CA THR A 265 -27.67 27.33 -15.45
C THR A 265 -28.82 27.17 -14.46
N TYR A 266 -28.58 27.17 -13.15
CA TYR A 266 -29.65 27.02 -12.14
C TYR A 266 -29.85 28.23 -11.20
N ASP A 267 -29.25 29.39 -11.51
CA ASP A 267 -29.56 30.67 -10.86
C ASP A 267 -30.24 31.62 -11.88
N ASN A 268 -31.51 31.34 -12.17
CA ASN A 268 -32.47 32.34 -12.67
C ASN A 268 -33.87 31.97 -12.20
#